data_83c8a2b91b1d34df87677f0900e9b40b
#
_entry.id   83c8a2b91b1d34df87677f0900e9b40b
#
_cell.length_a   1.000
_cell.length_b   1.000
_cell.length_c   1.000
_cell.angle_alpha   90.00
_cell.angle_beta   90.00
_cell.angle_gamma   90.00
#
_symmetry.space_group_name_H-M   'P 1'
#
loop_
_entity.id
_entity.type
_entity.pdbx_description
1 polymer ?
#
loop_
_entity_poly.entity_id
_entity_poly.type
_entity_poly.pdbx_seq_one_letter_code
_entity_poly.pdbx_strand_id
1 'polypeptide(L)'
;MHEVALAQGIVDIVIAQARRDGFVRARVVHVELGGLANVMPEALETGFLAASRGTVAEGARLEFFHAAGKGWCMNCSSEIEVSERVALCPKCGSVKWIVTGGEQMRVTELEVD
;
A
#
# COMPACT_ATOMS: atom_id res chain seq x y z
N MET A 1 0.86 5.07 -14.80
CA MET A 1 -0.21 5.89 -14.21
C MET A 1 -1.09 5.13 -13.23
N HIS A 2 -0.62 3.97 -12.79
CA HIS A 2 -1.46 3.21 -11.88
C HIS A 2 -1.58 3.89 -10.50
N GLU A 3 -0.64 4.78 -10.12
CA GLU A 3 -0.75 5.54 -8.87
C GLU A 3 -1.97 6.46 -8.86
N VAL A 4 -2.38 6.98 -10.02
CA VAL A 4 -3.59 7.81 -10.09
C VAL A 4 -4.83 6.96 -9.77
N ALA A 5 -4.92 5.77 -10.35
CA ALA A 5 -6.02 4.86 -10.07
C ALA A 5 -6.01 4.39 -8.62
N LEU A 6 -4.83 4.12 -8.05
CA LEU A 6 -4.70 3.74 -6.65
C LEU A 6 -5.12 4.87 -5.72
N ALA A 7 -4.72 6.12 -6.05
CA ALA A 7 -5.11 7.29 -5.26
C ALA A 7 -6.62 7.47 -5.27
N GLN A 8 -7.26 7.31 -6.42
CA GLN A 8 -8.72 7.36 -6.52
C GLN A 8 -9.36 6.27 -5.69
N GLY A 9 -8.78 5.06 -5.72
CA GLY A 9 -9.25 3.94 -4.89
C GLY A 9 -9.21 4.25 -3.40
N ILE A 10 -8.15 4.92 -2.94
CA ILE A 10 -8.04 5.33 -1.55
C ILE A 10 -9.15 6.32 -1.20
N VAL A 11 -9.38 7.32 -2.06
CA VAL A 11 -10.45 8.30 -1.84
C VAL A 11 -11.80 7.60 -1.77
N ASP A 12 -12.04 6.65 -2.66
CA ASP A 12 -13.30 5.89 -2.69
C ASP A 12 -13.52 5.12 -1.38
N ILE A 13 -12.45 4.54 -0.82
CA ILE A 13 -12.51 3.83 0.46
C ILE A 13 -12.90 4.81 1.57
N VAL A 14 -12.29 6.00 1.60
CA VAL A 14 -12.57 7.01 2.62
C VAL A 14 -14.02 7.47 2.52
N ILE A 15 -14.50 7.70 1.30
CA ILE A 15 -15.90 8.13 1.09
C ILE A 15 -16.87 7.05 1.57
N ALA A 16 -16.60 5.78 1.22
CA ALA A 16 -17.46 4.67 1.61
C ALA A 16 -17.48 4.52 3.13
N GLN A 17 -16.34 4.67 3.78
CA GLN A 17 -16.22 4.55 5.22
C GLN A 17 -16.96 5.70 5.92
N ALA A 18 -16.88 6.92 5.36
CA ALA A 18 -17.59 8.08 5.89
C ALA A 18 -19.11 7.89 5.86
N ARG A 19 -19.60 7.29 4.78
CA ARG A 19 -21.03 6.98 4.66
C ARG A 19 -21.48 5.97 5.70
N ARG A 20 -20.63 5.00 5.99
CA ARG A 20 -20.95 3.96 6.97
C ARG A 20 -20.88 4.48 8.40
N ASP A 21 -19.84 5.22 8.73
CA ASP A 21 -19.53 5.62 10.10
C ASP A 21 -19.96 7.03 10.46
N GLY A 22 -20.40 7.82 9.48
CA GLY A 22 -20.99 9.15 9.71
C GLY A 22 -20.00 10.28 9.97
N PHE A 23 -18.69 10.09 9.72
CA PHE A 23 -17.75 11.20 9.88
C PHE A 23 -17.78 12.12 8.65
N VAL A 24 -17.38 13.36 8.86
CA VAL A 24 -17.44 14.38 7.81
C VAL A 24 -16.07 14.78 7.26
N ARG A 25 -15.01 14.39 7.94
CA ARG A 25 -13.64 14.73 7.51
C ARG A 25 -12.65 13.67 7.98
N ALA A 26 -11.85 13.19 7.04
CA ALA A 26 -10.69 12.37 7.35
C ALA A 26 -9.47 13.26 7.50
N ARG A 27 -8.62 12.99 8.47
CA ARG A 27 -7.39 13.76 8.74
C ARG A 27 -6.14 13.01 8.31
N VAL A 28 -6.09 11.71 8.58
CA VAL A 28 -4.96 10.87 8.22
C VAL A 28 -5.48 9.56 7.66
N VAL A 29 -4.89 9.12 6.58
CA VAL A 29 -5.15 7.83 5.97
C VAL A 29 -3.88 7.00 6.10
N HIS A 30 -3.95 5.93 6.88
CA HIS A 30 -2.82 5.03 7.07
C HIS A 30 -2.85 3.97 5.97
N VAL A 31 -1.74 3.88 5.24
CA VAL A 31 -1.62 2.99 4.08
C VAL A 31 -0.45 2.05 4.31
N GLU A 32 -0.74 0.75 4.28
CA GLU A 32 0.31 -0.26 4.25
C GLU A 32 0.76 -0.42 2.81
N LEU A 33 2.06 -0.25 2.58
CA LEU A 33 2.64 -0.31 1.25
C LEU A 33 3.68 -1.43 1.22
N GLY A 34 3.36 -2.50 0.51
CA GLY A 34 4.27 -3.63 0.40
C GLY A 34 5.51 -3.29 -0.41
N GLY A 35 6.64 -3.84 -0.01
CA GLY A 35 7.92 -3.59 -0.70
C GLY A 35 7.93 -4.06 -2.15
N LEU A 36 7.04 -5.00 -2.50
CA LEU A 36 6.92 -5.51 -3.87
C LEU A 36 5.72 -4.93 -4.62
N ALA A 37 5.03 -3.93 -4.04
CA ALA A 37 3.85 -3.34 -4.66
C ALA A 37 4.19 -2.47 -5.87
N ASN A 38 5.44 -2.04 -5.97
CA ASN A 38 5.92 -1.21 -7.07
C ASN A 38 5.12 0.09 -7.20
N VAL A 39 4.88 0.75 -6.07
CA VAL A 39 4.15 2.01 -5.98
C VAL A 39 5.10 3.07 -5.47
N MET A 40 5.10 4.22 -6.12
CA MET A 40 5.90 5.38 -5.69
C MET A 40 5.08 6.23 -4.73
N PRO A 41 5.48 6.34 -3.46
CA PRO A 41 4.70 7.10 -2.47
C PRO A 41 4.44 8.55 -2.88
N GLU A 42 5.44 9.22 -3.45
CA GLU A 42 5.29 10.63 -3.84
C GLU A 42 4.23 10.80 -4.93
N ALA A 43 4.21 9.88 -5.91
CA ALA A 43 3.22 9.92 -6.98
C ALA A 43 1.82 9.61 -6.43
N LEU A 44 1.75 8.71 -5.47
CA LEU A 44 0.48 8.38 -4.81
C LEU A 44 -0.05 9.59 -4.03
N GLU A 45 0.82 10.27 -3.30
CA GLU A 45 0.44 11.49 -2.57
C GLU A 45 -0.06 12.59 -3.50
N THR A 46 0.62 12.80 -4.62
CA THR A 46 0.21 13.80 -5.60
C THR A 46 -1.16 13.46 -6.19
N GLY A 47 -1.37 12.20 -6.55
CA GLY A 47 -2.65 11.74 -7.07
C GLY A 47 -3.77 11.87 -6.04
N PHE A 48 -3.47 11.57 -4.79
CA PHE A 48 -4.43 11.66 -3.70
C PHE A 48 -4.85 13.12 -3.45
N LEU A 49 -3.88 14.03 -3.48
CA LEU A 49 -4.16 15.46 -3.31
C LEU A 49 -5.18 15.94 -4.35
N ALA A 50 -5.00 15.54 -5.60
CA ALA A 50 -5.92 15.92 -6.67
C ALA A 50 -7.28 15.20 -6.54
N ALA A 51 -7.26 13.90 -6.29
CA ALA A 51 -8.48 13.10 -6.24
C ALA A 51 -9.38 13.42 -5.04
N SER A 52 -8.77 13.88 -3.95
CA SER A 52 -9.51 14.13 -2.70
C SER A 52 -10.26 15.46 -2.69
N ARG A 53 -9.99 16.35 -3.62
CA ARG A 53 -10.61 17.67 -3.66
C ARG A 53 -12.12 17.58 -3.72
N GLY A 54 -12.80 18.33 -2.86
CA GLY A 54 -14.24 18.35 -2.79
C GLY A 54 -14.85 17.13 -2.12
N THR A 55 -14.05 16.28 -1.51
CA THR A 55 -14.54 15.08 -0.83
C THR A 55 -14.22 15.14 0.67
N VAL A 56 -14.75 14.18 1.40
CA VAL A 56 -14.47 14.00 2.83
C VAL A 56 -12.97 13.75 3.11
N ALA A 57 -12.22 13.37 2.10
CA ALA A 57 -10.78 13.11 2.21
C ALA A 57 -9.92 14.35 1.96
N GLU A 58 -10.52 15.46 1.55
CA GLU A 58 -9.76 16.68 1.25
C GLU A 58 -9.01 17.16 2.49
N GLY A 59 -7.71 17.45 2.32
CA GLY A 59 -6.86 17.89 3.42
C GLY A 59 -6.26 16.78 4.25
N ALA A 60 -6.67 15.53 4.04
CA ALA A 60 -6.08 14.40 4.73
C ALA A 60 -4.66 14.16 4.21
N ARG A 61 -3.79 13.64 5.08
CA ARG A 61 -2.46 13.21 4.65
C ARG A 61 -2.39 11.69 4.65
N LEU A 62 -1.55 11.17 3.77
CA LEU A 62 -1.24 9.75 3.74
C LEU A 62 -0.06 9.48 4.66
N GLU A 63 -0.17 8.46 5.49
CA GLU A 63 0.94 7.95 6.29
C GLU A 63 1.19 6.52 5.89
N PHE A 64 2.43 6.21 5.53
CA PHE A 64 2.79 4.91 4.98
C PHE A 64 3.46 4.03 6.02
N PHE A 65 3.05 2.78 6.06
CA PHE A 65 3.76 1.72 6.74
C PHE A 65 4.30 0.78 5.66
N HIS A 66 5.61 0.61 5.63
CA HIS A 66 6.26 -0.22 4.61
C HIS A 66 6.38 -1.65 5.11
N ALA A 67 5.67 -2.56 4.44
CA ALA A 67 5.72 -3.98 4.76
C ALA A 67 6.75 -4.66 3.86
N ALA A 68 7.58 -5.51 4.44
CA ALA A 68 8.61 -6.20 3.69
C ALA A 68 8.03 -7.13 2.63
N GLY A 69 8.71 -7.25 1.51
CA GLY A 69 8.41 -8.29 0.53
C GLY A 69 8.74 -9.65 1.12
N LYS A 70 7.87 -10.62 0.88
CA LYS A 70 8.00 -11.97 1.44
C LYS A 70 7.99 -13.01 0.34
N GLY A 71 8.74 -14.07 0.54
CA GLY A 71 8.77 -15.19 -0.37
C GLY A 71 8.97 -16.51 0.35
N TRP A 72 8.70 -17.56 -0.37
CA TRP A 72 9.01 -18.93 0.08
C TRP A 72 10.00 -19.54 -0.90
N CYS A 73 11.15 -19.96 -0.40
CA CYS A 73 12.16 -20.62 -1.22
C CYS A 73 11.90 -22.12 -1.23
N MET A 74 11.63 -22.64 -2.42
CA MET A 74 11.36 -24.06 -2.60
C MET A 74 12.62 -24.91 -2.55
N ASN A 75 13.80 -24.28 -2.71
CA ASN A 75 15.06 -24.99 -2.66
C ASN A 75 15.51 -25.25 -1.22
N CYS A 76 15.50 -24.24 -0.36
CA CYS A 76 15.91 -24.40 1.04
C CYS A 76 14.73 -24.48 2.01
N SER A 77 13.50 -24.47 1.50
CA SER A 77 12.26 -24.63 2.28
C SER A 77 12.20 -23.62 3.42
N SER A 78 12.45 -22.36 3.11
CA SER A 78 12.48 -21.29 4.11
C SER A 78 11.65 -20.10 3.66
N GLU A 79 11.08 -19.41 4.64
CA GLU A 79 10.50 -18.08 4.41
C GLU A 79 11.64 -17.07 4.29
N ILE A 80 11.53 -16.19 3.30
CA ILE A 80 12.57 -15.20 3.02
C ILE A 80 11.97 -13.81 2.89
N GLU A 81 12.78 -12.79 3.13
CA GLU A 81 12.44 -11.40 2.83
C GLU A 81 13.18 -10.98 1.58
N VAL A 82 12.48 -10.32 0.68
CA VAL A 82 13.04 -9.88 -0.60
C VAL A 82 12.64 -8.45 -0.86
N SER A 83 13.53 -7.68 -1.50
CA SER A 83 13.27 -6.30 -1.88
C SER A 83 12.87 -6.14 -3.34
N GLU A 84 13.02 -7.19 -4.13
CA GLU A 84 12.73 -7.18 -5.56
C GLU A 84 12.18 -8.53 -5.99
N ARG A 85 11.38 -8.53 -7.07
CA ARG A 85 10.85 -9.78 -7.63
C ARG A 85 11.94 -10.60 -8.33
N VAL A 86 12.98 -9.93 -8.80
CA VAL A 86 14.10 -10.59 -9.48
C VAL A 86 15.28 -10.57 -8.54
N ALA A 87 15.37 -11.59 -7.70
CA ALA A 87 16.41 -11.69 -6.69
C ALA A 87 16.76 -13.16 -6.47
N LEU A 88 17.90 -13.39 -5.87
CA LEU A 88 18.30 -14.73 -5.42
C LEU A 88 17.87 -14.89 -3.97
N CYS A 89 17.56 -16.12 -3.58
CA CYS A 89 17.23 -16.40 -2.19
C CYS A 89 18.41 -15.95 -1.31
N PRO A 90 18.17 -15.10 -0.30
CA PRO A 90 19.26 -14.61 0.55
C PRO A 90 19.87 -15.68 1.44
N LYS A 91 19.20 -16.83 1.57
CA LYS A 91 19.67 -17.92 2.41
C LYS A 91 20.47 -18.98 1.63
N CYS A 92 20.05 -19.29 0.40
CA CYS A 92 20.69 -20.36 -0.36
C CYS A 92 21.13 -19.99 -1.78
N GLY A 93 20.78 -18.78 -2.24
CA GLY A 93 21.17 -18.31 -3.57
C GLY A 93 20.36 -18.87 -4.72
N SER A 94 19.31 -19.63 -4.46
CA SER A 94 18.48 -20.20 -5.53
C SER A 94 17.57 -19.15 -6.14
N VAL A 95 17.17 -19.39 -7.40
CA VAL A 95 16.13 -18.60 -8.05
C VAL A 95 14.75 -19.22 -7.86
N LYS A 96 14.66 -20.37 -7.19
CA LYS A 96 13.43 -21.16 -7.07
C LYS A 96 12.63 -20.72 -5.85
N TRP A 97 12.12 -19.49 -5.89
CA TRP A 97 11.26 -18.99 -4.82
C TRP A 97 10.05 -18.29 -5.41
N ILE A 98 8.98 -18.20 -4.63
CA ILE A 98 7.74 -17.55 -5.04
C ILE A 98 7.41 -16.46 -4.04
N VAL A 99 6.71 -15.42 -4.52
CA VAL A 99 6.24 -14.33 -3.68
C VAL A 99 5.07 -14.82 -2.84
N THR A 100 5.11 -14.53 -1.53
CA THR A 100 4.04 -14.90 -0.61
C THR A 100 3.43 -13.70 0.11
N GLY A 101 4.01 -12.50 -0.01
CA GLY A 101 3.49 -11.31 0.63
C GLY A 101 4.26 -10.08 0.25
N GLY A 102 3.76 -8.92 0.73
CA GLY A 102 4.41 -7.65 0.46
C GLY A 102 4.13 -7.09 -0.92
N GLU A 103 3.09 -7.57 -1.59
CA GLU A 103 2.71 -7.10 -2.92
C GLU A 103 1.59 -6.07 -2.91
N GLN A 104 0.96 -5.87 -1.76
CA GLN A 104 -0.30 -5.13 -1.69
C GLN A 104 -0.12 -3.73 -1.16
N MET A 105 -1.00 -2.85 -1.62
CA MET A 105 -1.25 -1.58 -0.99
C MET A 105 -2.65 -1.66 -0.38
N ARG A 106 -2.79 -1.26 0.89
CA ARG A 106 -4.11 -1.27 1.51
C ARG A 106 -4.23 -0.19 2.57
N VAL A 107 -5.44 0.35 2.70
CA VAL A 107 -5.77 1.28 3.77
C VAL A 107 -6.03 0.47 5.03
N THR A 108 -5.30 0.76 6.09
CA THR A 108 -5.38 0.00 7.33
C THR A 108 -6.15 0.73 8.42
N GLU A 109 -6.15 2.06 8.38
CA GLU A 109 -6.73 2.85 9.45
C GLU A 109 -6.99 4.27 8.97
N LEU A 110 -8.04 4.90 9.50
CA LEU A 110 -8.34 6.31 9.26
C LEU A 110 -8.37 7.04 10.60
N GLU A 111 -7.79 8.23 10.64
CA GLU A 111 -8.01 9.16 11.74
C GLU A 111 -8.98 10.21 11.25
N VAL A 112 -10.07 10.38 11.96
CA VAL A 112 -11.19 11.24 11.52
C VAL A 112 -11.56 12.22 12.62
N ASP A 113 -12.22 13.30 12.22
CA ASP A 113 -12.80 14.25 13.17
C ASP A 113 -14.16 13.78 13.67
#